data_0d646dab37eec9e2500f5867ef3213a0
#
_entry.id   0d646dab37eec9e2500f5867ef3213a0
#
_cell.length_a   1.000
_cell.length_b   1.000
_cell.length_c   1.000
_cell.angle_alpha   90.00
_cell.angle_beta   90.00
_cell.angle_gamma   90.00
#
_symmetry.space_group_name_H-M   'P 1'
#
loop_
_entity.id
_entity.type
_entity.pdbx_description
1 polymer ?
#
loop_
_entity_poly.entity_id
_entity_poly.type
_entity_poly.pdbx_seq_one_letter_code
_entity_poly.pdbx_strand_id
1 'polypeptide(L)'
;FLNQTPVEWHTKKQPTVETATYGSEFIAAKIAIQQVAAMRLRLQYLGVRIEQSAYLFGDNESVVKSGTVPHSQLSKRHHALAYHYTREAIASKMVSFHHIPGSINPADVLSKHWGHAQVYPMLRPIMFYRGNTLDLIEEEEELGKKQG
;
A
#
# COMPACT_ATOMS: atom_id res chain seq x y z
N PHE A 1 -1.71 6.13 -4.88
CA PHE A 1 -1.45 7.57 -4.75
C PHE A 1 -0.82 8.11 -6.01
N LEU A 2 -1.26 9.27 -6.46
CA LEU A 2 -0.59 10.09 -7.45
C LEU A 2 -0.04 11.31 -6.72
N ASN A 3 1.30 11.41 -6.61
CA ASN A 3 1.96 12.29 -5.66
C ASN A 3 1.47 12.01 -4.22
N GLN A 4 0.81 12.95 -3.58
CA GLN A 4 0.28 12.82 -2.22
C GLN A 4 -1.24 12.59 -2.18
N THR A 5 -1.88 12.49 -3.35
CA THR A 5 -3.35 12.36 -3.44
C THR A 5 -3.74 10.90 -3.64
N PRO A 6 -4.63 10.35 -2.81
CA PRO A 6 -5.23 9.05 -3.06
C PRO A 6 -6.16 9.14 -4.27
N VAL A 7 -5.92 8.34 -5.30
CA VAL A 7 -6.72 8.33 -6.54
C VAL A 7 -7.55 7.08 -6.70
N GLU A 8 -7.11 5.98 -6.08
CA GLU A 8 -7.80 4.70 -6.12
C GLU A 8 -7.48 3.91 -4.86
N TRP A 9 -8.48 3.21 -4.32
CA TRP A 9 -8.32 2.22 -3.26
C TRP A 9 -9.04 0.94 -3.64
N HIS A 10 -8.49 -0.19 -3.24
CA HIS A 10 -9.03 -1.48 -3.57
C HIS A 10 -8.99 -2.40 -2.37
N THR A 11 -10.12 -3.02 -2.07
CA THR A 11 -10.21 -4.10 -1.10
C THR A 11 -11.04 -5.22 -1.71
N LYS A 12 -10.52 -6.44 -1.69
CA LYS A 12 -11.21 -7.62 -2.22
C LYS A 12 -10.81 -8.84 -1.40
N LYS A 13 -11.81 -9.60 -0.98
CA LYS A 13 -11.56 -10.91 -0.39
C LYS A 13 -10.85 -11.80 -1.42
N GLN A 14 -9.72 -12.38 -1.04
CA GLN A 14 -9.00 -13.31 -1.91
C GLN A 14 -9.85 -14.57 -2.14
N PRO A 15 -9.98 -15.03 -3.39
CA PRO A 15 -10.78 -16.22 -3.71
C PRO A 15 -10.09 -17.53 -3.29
N THR A 16 -8.77 -17.50 -3.08
CA THR A 16 -7.97 -18.65 -2.67
C THR A 16 -7.79 -18.66 -1.15
N VAL A 17 -8.03 -19.84 -0.54
CA VAL A 17 -7.72 -20.05 0.87
C VAL A 17 -6.23 -20.34 0.98
N GLU A 18 -5.49 -19.34 1.43
CA GLU A 18 -4.06 -19.48 1.70
C GLU A 18 -3.83 -19.90 3.14
N THR A 19 -3.02 -20.93 3.32
CA THR A 19 -2.65 -21.44 4.65
C THR A 19 -1.56 -20.66 5.34
N ALA A 20 -0.94 -19.70 4.63
CA ALA A 20 0.14 -18.88 5.15
C ALA A 20 -0.01 -17.41 4.70
N THR A 21 0.15 -16.48 5.62
CA THR A 21 0.14 -15.03 5.40
C THR A 21 1.10 -14.60 4.27
N TYR A 22 2.27 -15.26 4.20
CA TYR A 22 3.28 -15.02 3.16
C TYR A 22 2.73 -15.14 1.72
N GLY A 23 1.91 -16.15 1.44
CA GLY A 23 1.35 -16.35 0.09
C GLY A 23 0.28 -15.32 -0.26
N SER A 24 -0.59 -15.02 0.70
CA SER A 24 -1.63 -14.01 0.50
C SER A 24 -1.05 -12.61 0.25
N GLU A 25 0.06 -12.28 0.91
CA GLU A 25 0.78 -11.03 0.70
C GLU A 25 1.40 -10.93 -0.71
N PHE A 26 1.97 -12.01 -1.25
CA PHE A 26 2.46 -12.00 -2.64
C PHE A 26 1.33 -11.82 -3.66
N ILE A 27 0.17 -12.41 -3.41
CA ILE A 27 -1.01 -12.22 -4.26
C ILE A 27 -1.47 -10.76 -4.18
N ALA A 28 -1.50 -10.18 -2.99
CA ALA A 28 -1.83 -8.77 -2.79
C ALA A 28 -0.83 -7.85 -3.52
N ALA A 29 0.46 -8.11 -3.38
CA ALA A 29 1.51 -7.37 -4.08
C ALA A 29 1.35 -7.46 -5.61
N LYS A 30 1.09 -8.65 -6.17
CA LYS A 30 0.80 -8.83 -7.59
C LYS A 30 -0.38 -7.98 -8.04
N ILE A 31 -1.50 -8.00 -7.30
CA ILE A 31 -2.69 -7.22 -7.64
C ILE A 31 -2.38 -5.73 -7.63
N ALA A 32 -1.68 -5.25 -6.59
CA ALA A 32 -1.26 -3.85 -6.50
C ALA A 32 -0.37 -3.45 -7.68
N ILE A 33 0.59 -4.29 -8.07
CA ILE A 33 1.47 -4.04 -9.24
C ILE A 33 0.66 -3.97 -10.53
N GLN A 34 -0.34 -4.84 -10.70
CA GLN A 34 -1.22 -4.81 -11.88
C GLN A 34 -2.02 -3.50 -11.96
N GLN A 35 -2.51 -2.99 -10.82
CA GLN A 35 -3.17 -1.68 -10.76
C GLN A 35 -2.22 -0.53 -11.07
N VAL A 36 -1.00 -0.57 -10.53
CA VAL A 36 0.05 0.41 -10.86
C VAL A 36 0.36 0.39 -12.35
N ALA A 37 0.53 -0.78 -12.96
CA ALA A 37 0.78 -0.90 -14.40
C ALA A 37 -0.35 -0.31 -15.23
N ALA A 38 -1.60 -0.62 -14.89
CA ALA A 38 -2.78 -0.06 -15.57
C ALA A 38 -2.86 1.46 -15.42
N MET A 39 -2.59 2.00 -14.22
CA MET A 39 -2.57 3.44 -13.98
C MET A 39 -1.47 4.13 -14.79
N ARG A 40 -0.26 3.57 -14.81
CA ARG A 40 0.86 4.10 -15.60
C ARG A 40 0.52 4.17 -17.09
N LEU A 41 -0.11 3.12 -17.63
CA LEU A 41 -0.56 3.13 -19.04
C LEU A 41 -1.61 4.21 -19.31
N ARG A 42 -2.59 4.38 -18.42
CA ARG A 42 -3.60 5.44 -18.54
C ARG A 42 -2.95 6.84 -18.53
N LEU A 43 -2.02 7.08 -17.61
CA LEU A 43 -1.32 8.35 -17.52
C LEU A 43 -0.45 8.62 -18.77
N GLN A 44 0.24 7.60 -19.28
CA GLN A 44 1.01 7.72 -20.53
C GLN A 44 0.10 8.03 -21.73
N TYR A 45 -1.07 7.38 -21.79
CA TYR A 45 -2.06 7.68 -22.84
C TYR A 45 -2.55 9.14 -22.78
N LEU A 46 -2.62 9.72 -21.59
CA LEU A 46 -2.93 11.13 -21.37
C LEU A 46 -1.73 12.07 -21.59
N GLY A 47 -0.60 11.55 -22.07
CA GLY A 47 0.60 12.35 -22.34
C GLY A 47 1.46 12.65 -21.12
N VAL A 48 1.17 12.04 -19.96
CA VAL A 48 1.97 12.23 -18.75
C VAL A 48 3.25 11.40 -18.86
N ARG A 49 4.40 12.06 -18.79
CA ARG A 49 5.69 11.38 -18.79
C ARG A 49 5.96 10.76 -17.41
N ILE A 50 6.17 9.45 -17.37
CA ILE A 50 6.43 8.69 -16.14
C ILE A 50 7.82 8.08 -16.24
N GLU A 51 8.78 8.65 -15.55
CA GLU A 51 10.19 8.26 -15.60
C GLU A 51 10.62 7.43 -14.39
N GLN A 52 9.97 7.63 -13.24
CA GLN A 52 10.34 6.97 -11.98
C GLN A 52 9.54 5.72 -11.70
N SER A 53 10.10 4.81 -10.87
CA SER A 53 9.38 3.67 -10.29
C SER A 53 8.24 4.15 -9.41
N ALA A 54 7.14 3.42 -9.40
CA ALA A 54 6.10 3.62 -8.39
C ALA A 54 6.53 2.95 -7.08
N TYR A 55 6.29 3.62 -5.95
CA TYR A 55 6.57 3.04 -4.64
C TYR A 55 5.44 2.10 -4.23
N LEU A 56 5.79 0.87 -3.86
CA LEU A 56 4.91 -0.12 -3.26
C LEU A 56 5.37 -0.35 -1.83
N PHE A 57 4.44 -0.33 -0.88
CA PHE A 57 4.72 -0.56 0.53
C PHE A 57 3.98 -1.82 1.00
N GLY A 58 4.66 -2.65 1.77
CA GLY A 58 4.09 -3.84 2.40
C GLY A 58 4.59 -3.99 3.84
N ASP A 59 3.77 -4.53 4.71
CA ASP A 59 4.07 -4.73 6.12
C ASP A 59 4.70 -6.10 6.44
N ASN A 60 4.76 -6.99 5.46
CA ASN A 60 5.43 -8.28 5.59
C ASN A 60 6.87 -8.21 5.07
N GLU A 61 7.81 -8.05 6.00
CA GLU A 61 9.24 -7.93 5.67
C GLU A 61 9.78 -9.13 4.88
N SER A 62 9.29 -10.35 5.15
CA SER A 62 9.71 -11.56 4.45
C SER A 62 9.31 -11.53 2.98
N VAL A 63 8.12 -11.00 2.66
CA VAL A 63 7.63 -10.82 1.28
C VAL A 63 8.46 -9.77 0.55
N VAL A 64 8.71 -8.63 1.20
CA VAL A 64 9.54 -7.55 0.63
C VAL A 64 10.95 -8.06 0.33
N LYS A 65 11.59 -8.72 1.30
CA LYS A 65 12.93 -9.31 1.11
C LYS A 65 12.96 -10.35 0.00
N SER A 66 11.96 -11.24 -0.05
CA SER A 66 11.89 -12.26 -1.11
C SER A 66 11.66 -11.66 -2.50
N GLY A 67 10.96 -10.54 -2.60
CA GLY A 67 10.77 -9.82 -3.86
C GLY A 67 12.02 -9.07 -4.32
N THR A 68 12.77 -8.48 -3.37
CA THR A 68 13.89 -7.56 -3.66
C THR A 68 15.26 -8.21 -3.68
N VAL A 69 15.49 -9.26 -2.86
CA VAL A 69 16.79 -9.92 -2.77
C VAL A 69 17.01 -10.87 -3.95
N PRO A 70 18.08 -10.72 -4.74
CA PRO A 70 18.31 -11.52 -5.95
C PRO A 70 18.38 -13.03 -5.72
N HIS A 71 18.95 -13.47 -4.62
CA HIS A 71 19.15 -14.89 -4.29
C HIS A 71 18.02 -15.51 -3.48
N SER A 72 16.89 -14.79 -3.28
CA SER A 72 15.77 -15.35 -2.54
C SER A 72 15.14 -16.52 -3.31
N GLN A 73 14.78 -17.57 -2.59
CA GLN A 73 14.12 -18.74 -3.14
C GLN A 73 12.65 -18.80 -2.72
N LEU A 74 11.81 -19.25 -3.64
CA LEU A 74 10.40 -19.43 -3.37
C LEU A 74 10.17 -20.71 -2.56
N SER A 75 9.56 -20.58 -1.38
CA SER A 75 9.30 -21.72 -0.48
C SER A 75 8.17 -22.61 -0.98
N LYS A 76 7.22 -22.09 -1.74
CA LYS A 76 6.00 -22.80 -2.18
C LYS A 76 5.71 -22.56 -3.67
N ARG A 77 5.63 -23.64 -4.45
CA ARG A 77 5.44 -23.59 -5.91
C ARG A 77 4.15 -22.92 -6.38
N HIS A 78 3.07 -22.99 -5.62
CA HIS A 78 1.79 -22.40 -6.02
C HIS A 78 1.77 -20.86 -6.00
N HIS A 79 2.77 -20.23 -5.38
CA HIS A 79 2.95 -18.77 -5.45
C HIS A 79 3.90 -18.31 -6.55
N ALA A 80 4.42 -19.24 -7.36
CA ALA A 80 5.46 -18.95 -8.34
C ALA A 80 5.08 -17.78 -9.28
N LEU A 81 3.86 -17.76 -9.80
CA LEU A 81 3.41 -16.70 -10.70
C LEU A 81 3.41 -15.32 -10.03
N ALA A 82 2.91 -15.22 -8.80
CA ALA A 82 2.89 -13.94 -8.08
C ALA A 82 4.30 -13.49 -7.70
N TYR A 83 5.12 -14.43 -7.25
CA TYR A 83 6.52 -14.21 -6.93
C TYR A 83 7.33 -13.69 -8.13
N HIS A 84 7.29 -14.42 -9.25
CA HIS A 84 8.04 -14.02 -10.45
C HIS A 84 7.54 -12.70 -11.03
N TYR A 85 6.22 -12.50 -11.08
CA TYR A 85 5.64 -11.24 -11.54
C TYR A 85 6.09 -10.04 -10.69
N THR A 86 6.10 -10.19 -9.36
CA THR A 86 6.58 -9.14 -8.46
C THR A 86 8.05 -8.83 -8.71
N ARG A 87 8.88 -9.85 -8.84
CA ARG A 87 10.33 -9.68 -9.12
C ARG A 87 10.60 -9.05 -10.47
N GLU A 88 9.88 -9.43 -11.51
CA GLU A 88 9.98 -8.84 -12.84
C GLU A 88 9.62 -7.35 -12.81
N ALA A 89 8.54 -6.99 -12.12
CA ALA A 89 8.13 -5.60 -11.96
C ALA A 89 9.17 -4.75 -11.20
N ILE A 90 9.86 -5.34 -10.23
CA ILE A 90 10.95 -4.68 -9.50
C ILE A 90 12.20 -4.58 -10.41
N ALA A 91 12.58 -5.65 -11.08
CA ALA A 91 13.74 -5.68 -11.96
C ALA A 91 13.61 -4.72 -13.14
N SER A 92 12.41 -4.58 -13.71
CA SER A 92 12.09 -3.62 -14.77
C SER A 92 11.96 -2.16 -14.26
N LYS A 93 12.14 -1.93 -12.96
CA LYS A 93 11.97 -0.61 -12.32
C LYS A 93 10.56 -0.03 -12.47
N MET A 94 9.57 -0.86 -12.73
CA MET A 94 8.18 -0.43 -12.74
C MET A 94 7.72 -0.04 -11.34
N VAL A 95 8.14 -0.82 -10.33
CA VAL A 95 7.89 -0.56 -8.92
C VAL A 95 9.16 -0.67 -8.08
N SER A 96 9.21 0.05 -6.97
CA SER A 96 10.17 -0.11 -5.89
C SER A 96 9.43 -0.58 -4.65
N PHE A 97 9.74 -1.76 -4.14
CA PHE A 97 9.02 -2.40 -3.05
C PHE A 97 9.74 -2.17 -1.71
N HIS A 98 9.04 -1.59 -0.75
CA HIS A 98 9.57 -1.19 0.54
C HIS A 98 8.75 -1.78 1.68
N HIS A 99 9.41 -2.05 2.80
CA HIS A 99 8.74 -2.45 4.03
C HIS A 99 8.32 -1.22 4.84
N ILE A 100 7.09 -1.27 5.39
CA ILE A 100 6.63 -0.34 6.41
C ILE A 100 6.07 -1.12 7.60
N PRO A 101 6.20 -0.60 8.83
CA PRO A 101 5.56 -1.21 9.99
C PRO A 101 4.05 -1.27 9.84
N GLY A 102 3.41 -2.40 10.20
CA GLY A 102 1.97 -2.56 10.10
C GLY A 102 1.17 -1.54 10.93
N SER A 103 1.76 -1.02 12.01
CA SER A 103 1.13 0.02 12.86
C SER A 103 0.90 1.35 12.15
N ILE A 104 1.60 1.61 11.04
CA ILE A 104 1.47 2.83 10.23
C ILE A 104 1.01 2.55 8.81
N ASN A 105 0.68 1.27 8.49
CA ASN A 105 0.19 0.89 7.17
C ASN A 105 -1.25 1.34 6.98
N PRO A 106 -1.53 2.36 6.14
CA PRO A 106 -2.88 2.87 5.94
C PRO A 106 -3.80 1.86 5.24
N ALA A 107 -3.27 0.86 4.57
CA ALA A 107 -4.06 -0.19 3.93
C ALA A 107 -4.78 -1.08 4.95
N ASP A 108 -4.26 -1.19 6.16
CA ASP A 108 -4.86 -1.95 7.25
C ASP A 108 -6.23 -1.39 7.69
N VAL A 109 -6.44 -0.09 7.51
CA VAL A 109 -7.74 0.56 7.80
C VAL A 109 -8.87 -0.08 6.99
N LEU A 110 -8.58 -0.55 5.77
CA LEU A 110 -9.58 -1.16 4.88
C LEU A 110 -9.83 -2.64 5.17
N SER A 111 -8.97 -3.30 5.94
CA SER A 111 -9.00 -4.74 6.16
C SER A 111 -9.40 -5.16 7.58
N LYS A 112 -9.32 -4.25 8.55
CA LYS A 112 -9.55 -4.53 9.96
C LYS A 112 -10.59 -3.58 10.58
N HIS A 113 -11.20 -4.02 11.68
CA HIS A 113 -12.09 -3.18 12.47
C HIS A 113 -11.26 -2.34 13.44
N TRP A 114 -11.29 -1.03 13.28
CA TRP A 114 -10.51 -0.09 14.07
C TRP A 114 -11.41 0.88 14.83
N GLY A 115 -11.02 1.24 16.04
CA GLY A 115 -11.63 2.37 16.74
C GLY A 115 -11.24 3.71 16.10
N HIS A 116 -12.06 4.73 16.24
CA HIS A 116 -11.83 6.07 15.66
C HIS A 116 -10.45 6.65 16.01
N ALA A 117 -10.05 6.55 17.27
CA ALA A 117 -8.74 7.01 17.74
C ALA A 117 -7.53 6.34 17.05
N GLN A 118 -7.71 5.13 16.51
CA GLN A 118 -6.65 4.40 15.81
C GLN A 118 -6.67 4.70 14.30
N VAL A 119 -7.85 4.92 13.72
CA VAL A 119 -8.04 5.21 12.30
C VAL A 119 -7.52 6.59 11.94
N TYR A 120 -7.82 7.58 12.75
CA TYR A 120 -7.51 8.97 12.45
C TYR A 120 -6.02 9.25 12.19
N PRO A 121 -5.06 8.77 13.02
CA PRO A 121 -3.63 8.97 12.76
C PRO A 121 -3.14 8.32 11.46
N MET A 122 -3.77 7.20 11.04
CA MET A 122 -3.42 6.50 9.81
C MET A 122 -3.98 7.20 8.57
N LEU A 123 -5.19 7.75 8.67
CA LEU A 123 -5.85 8.44 7.54
C LEU A 123 -5.39 9.87 7.36
N ARG A 124 -5.01 10.55 8.45
CA ARG A 124 -4.62 11.97 8.43
C ARG A 124 -3.55 12.29 7.37
N PRO A 125 -2.45 11.54 7.23
CA PRO A 125 -1.44 11.80 6.20
C PRO A 125 -1.94 11.59 4.78
N ILE A 126 -3.00 10.77 4.61
CA ILE A 126 -3.56 10.39 3.31
C ILE A 126 -4.66 11.36 2.88
N MET A 127 -5.47 11.77 3.84
CA MET A 127 -6.60 12.70 3.66
C MET A 127 -6.13 14.15 3.76
N PHE A 128 -4.83 14.38 3.58
CA PHE A 128 -4.24 15.70 3.70
C PHE A 128 -4.89 16.67 2.71
N TYR A 129 -5.56 17.63 3.27
CA TYR A 129 -5.98 18.81 2.55
C TYR A 129 -5.15 20.00 3.04
N ARG A 130 -4.78 20.89 2.13
CA ARG A 130 -3.93 22.08 2.42
C ARG A 130 -4.65 23.16 3.26
N GLY A 131 -5.58 22.80 4.11
CA GLY A 131 -6.08 23.69 5.14
C GLY A 131 -5.09 23.76 6.31
N ASN A 132 -5.20 24.76 7.11
CA ASN A 132 -4.40 24.88 8.31
C ASN A 132 -4.78 23.74 9.27
N THR A 133 -3.96 22.70 9.31
CA THR A 133 -4.19 21.53 10.19
C THR A 133 -4.06 21.88 11.68
N LEU A 134 -3.51 23.06 12.01
CA LEU A 134 -3.45 23.56 13.38
C LEU A 134 -4.84 23.96 13.88
N ASP A 135 -5.68 24.53 13.02
CA ASP A 135 -7.05 24.92 13.37
C ASP A 135 -7.90 23.70 13.79
N LEU A 136 -7.69 22.54 13.11
CA LEU A 136 -8.38 21.30 13.45
C LEU A 136 -7.92 20.71 14.79
N ILE A 137 -6.66 20.89 15.15
CA ILE A 137 -6.12 20.43 16.43
C ILE A 137 -6.66 21.31 17.55
N GLU A 138 -6.71 22.61 17.34
CA GLU A 138 -7.26 23.57 18.30
C GLU A 138 -8.76 23.33 18.54
N GLU A 139 -9.54 23.04 17.47
CA GLU A 139 -10.96 22.67 17.59
C GLU A 139 -11.18 21.37 18.38
N GLU A 140 -10.33 20.35 18.17
CA GLU A 140 -10.42 19.09 18.92
C GLU A 140 -10.04 19.27 20.40
N GLU A 141 -9.04 20.09 20.70
CA GLU A 141 -8.66 20.40 22.08
C GLU A 141 -9.75 21.21 22.81
N GLU A 142 -10.42 22.13 22.11
CA GLU A 142 -11.55 22.88 22.67
C GLU A 142 -12.76 21.99 22.90
N LEU A 143 -13.07 21.07 21.99
CA LEU A 143 -14.17 20.11 22.17
C LEU A 143 -13.90 19.15 23.32
N GLY A 144 -12.67 18.69 23.48
CA GLY A 144 -12.25 17.84 24.60
C GLY A 144 -12.38 18.53 25.96
N LYS A 145 -12.12 19.84 26.04
CA LYS A 145 -12.25 20.65 27.24
C LYS A 145 -13.71 20.97 27.62
N LYS A 146 -14.66 20.91 26.68
CA LYS A 146 -16.09 21.14 26.90
C LYS A 146 -16.85 19.89 27.34
N GLN A 147 -16.26 18.70 27.25
CA GLN A 147 -16.84 17.39 27.61
C GLN A 147 -16.30 16.84 28.94
N GLY A 148 -15.40 17.49 29.60
CA GLY A 148 -14.84 17.18 30.94
C GLY A 148 -15.32 18.20 31.96
#